data_f537587fe403e345b5c7fa24888adba0
#
_entry.id   f537587fe403e345b5c7fa24888adba0
#
_cell.length_a   1.000
_cell.length_b   1.000
_cell.length_c   1.000
_cell.angle_alpha   90.00
_cell.angle_beta   90.00
_cell.angle_gamma   90.00
#
_symmetry.space_group_name_H-M   'P 1'
#
loop_
_entity.id
_entity.type
_entity.pdbx_description
1 polymer ?
#
loop_
_entity_poly.entity_id
_entity_poly.type
_entity_poly.pdbx_seq_one_letter_code
_entity_poly.pdbx_strand_id
1 'polypeptide(L)'
;LKGSLEKLENFKYRNEISRDFTEKMRIITLEMSSSITSINLVIGDSIIGVGQINYEKDQLINLNNLLKNSDNYKEYRILKDINGNTQIAMGVKVLNNKTGEYIGTILLTFKESYIKDTLEDLRMGEKAKIIVINNDGLIKTKNTNDYASNIYFENLPMINKSKINKLKNKDIVLIDNNYYEVIINSMEEYSWNIISFIPLTYIYKDSKILLTYIIAIGIITLILSLIFAIIISYSISNPINRLKNLMKRATDGDLDILMYDKGQDEIAQMAKAFNKMMISIDNLIKENKDTNKEIIVKLGEVIENRSSETGSHVYKVADYSRLISLQMGFSEIEAENLKIASILHDIGKIAIPDKILLKPGKLTNEEFNLIKSHAKVGYEILKDSKKDILQLAAKIALEHHEKYDGTGYPRGIMSSELSLEGRIVALADVFDALSSERVYKKPWPMEDILDYLDSQRGKQFDSLVVDAFFEAYEKIIAIKDAYSE
;
A
#
# COMPACT_ATOMS: atom_id res chain seq x y z
N LEU A 1 58.94 -12.44 -35.02
CA LEU A 1 59.01 -12.46 -36.48
C LEU A 1 59.57 -11.11 -37.00
N LYS A 2 59.00 -9.96 -36.60
CA LYS A 2 59.40 -8.60 -37.06
C LYS A 2 60.89 -8.31 -36.76
N GLY A 3 61.36 -8.62 -35.53
CA GLY A 3 62.75 -8.42 -35.13
C GLY A 3 63.74 -9.40 -35.77
N SER A 4 63.28 -10.57 -36.22
CA SER A 4 64.10 -11.55 -36.94
C SER A 4 64.18 -11.21 -38.42
N LEU A 5 63.14 -10.58 -39.02
CA LEU A 5 63.11 -10.09 -40.38
C LEU A 5 64.03 -8.88 -40.56
N GLU A 6 64.09 -7.95 -39.60
CA GLU A 6 64.99 -6.81 -39.62
C GLU A 6 66.47 -7.22 -39.65
N LYS A 7 66.78 -8.34 -39.02
CA LYS A 7 68.15 -8.94 -39.08
C LYS A 7 68.48 -9.48 -40.47
N LEU A 8 67.50 -9.92 -41.25
CA LEU A 8 67.64 -10.47 -42.58
C LEU A 8 67.81 -9.41 -43.70
N GLU A 9 67.32 -8.21 -43.49
CA GLU A 9 67.36 -7.08 -44.45
C GLU A 9 68.77 -6.50 -44.64
N ASN A 10 69.77 -6.85 -43.78
CA ASN A 10 71.12 -6.23 -43.75
C ASN A 10 72.21 -7.02 -44.56
N PHE A 11 71.85 -7.96 -45.44
CA PHE A 11 72.83 -8.79 -46.20
C PHE A 11 73.33 -8.10 -47.48
N LYS A 12 74.67 -7.98 -47.60
CA LYS A 12 75.31 -7.10 -48.59
C LYS A 12 75.91 -7.72 -49.87
N TYR A 13 76.29 -9.03 -49.97
CA TYR A 13 77.00 -9.57 -51.12
C TYR A 13 76.76 -11.07 -51.40
N ARG A 14 76.89 -11.51 -52.68
CA ARG A 14 76.50 -12.81 -53.21
C ARG A 14 77.35 -13.98 -52.81
N ASN A 15 78.63 -13.79 -52.59
CA ASN A 15 79.60 -14.92 -52.23
C ASN A 15 79.81 -15.09 -50.72
N GLU A 16 79.58 -14.06 -49.91
CA GLU A 16 79.53 -14.16 -48.44
C GLU A 16 78.18 -14.60 -47.97
N ILE A 17 77.15 -14.35 -48.75
CA ILE A 17 75.70 -14.62 -48.45
C ILE A 17 75.47 -16.13 -48.20
N SER A 18 76.16 -17.03 -48.94
CA SER A 18 75.86 -18.45 -48.87
C SER A 18 76.09 -19.08 -47.50
N ARG A 19 77.25 -18.79 -46.92
CA ARG A 19 77.68 -19.48 -45.66
C ARG A 19 77.13 -18.79 -44.42
N ASP A 20 77.21 -17.46 -44.39
CA ASP A 20 76.73 -16.65 -43.28
C ASP A 20 75.19 -16.63 -43.21
N PHE A 21 74.51 -16.58 -44.39
CA PHE A 21 73.05 -16.68 -44.51
C PHE A 21 72.58 -18.07 -43.97
N THR A 22 73.21 -19.14 -44.44
CA THR A 22 72.84 -20.50 -44.02
C THR A 22 72.97 -20.69 -42.52
N GLU A 23 74.05 -20.18 -41.93
CA GLU A 23 74.35 -20.34 -40.49
C GLU A 23 73.40 -19.49 -39.63
N LYS A 24 73.12 -18.21 -40.00
CA LYS A 24 72.19 -17.35 -39.33
C LYS A 24 70.73 -17.82 -39.49
N MET A 25 70.38 -18.32 -40.67
CA MET A 25 69.07 -18.91 -40.92
C MET A 25 68.86 -20.21 -40.15
N ARG A 26 69.92 -20.98 -39.99
CA ARG A 26 69.84 -22.18 -39.15
C ARG A 26 69.54 -21.88 -37.69
N ILE A 27 70.14 -20.83 -37.12
CA ILE A 27 69.81 -20.35 -35.78
C ILE A 27 68.37 -19.92 -35.67
N ILE A 28 67.86 -19.07 -36.61
CA ILE A 28 66.49 -18.62 -36.62
C ILE A 28 65.53 -19.78 -36.82
N THR A 29 65.85 -20.74 -37.66
CA THR A 29 65.01 -21.93 -37.86
C THR A 29 64.95 -22.80 -36.60
N LEU A 30 66.07 -22.92 -35.84
CA LEU A 30 66.12 -23.61 -34.60
C LEU A 30 65.29 -22.89 -33.50
N GLU A 31 65.45 -21.56 -33.37
CA GLU A 31 64.71 -20.77 -32.39
C GLU A 31 63.21 -20.74 -32.69
N MET A 32 62.83 -20.82 -33.94
CA MET A 32 61.45 -20.79 -34.39
C MET A 32 60.95 -22.13 -34.93
N SER A 33 61.57 -23.22 -34.55
CA SER A 33 61.30 -24.61 -35.07
C SER A 33 59.85 -25.07 -34.86
N SER A 34 59.14 -24.48 -33.91
CA SER A 34 57.74 -24.80 -33.68
C SER A 34 56.80 -24.21 -34.78
N SER A 35 57.23 -23.13 -35.46
CA SER A 35 56.36 -22.34 -36.36
C SER A 35 56.81 -22.34 -37.79
N ILE A 36 58.12 -22.35 -38.04
CA ILE A 36 58.71 -22.24 -39.38
C ILE A 36 59.20 -23.61 -39.87
N THR A 37 58.84 -23.98 -41.08
CA THR A 37 59.27 -25.22 -41.74
C THR A 37 60.55 -25.03 -42.49
N SER A 38 60.69 -23.96 -43.23
CA SER A 38 61.92 -23.64 -43.97
C SER A 38 62.06 -22.13 -44.18
N ILE A 39 63.33 -21.71 -44.37
CA ILE A 39 63.68 -20.37 -44.79
C ILE A 39 64.55 -20.46 -46.05
N ASN A 40 64.08 -19.88 -47.15
CA ASN A 40 64.76 -19.98 -48.44
C ASN A 40 65.00 -18.59 -48.97
N LEU A 41 66.20 -18.34 -49.48
CA LEU A 41 66.52 -17.17 -50.27
C LEU A 41 66.53 -17.53 -51.75
N VAL A 42 65.70 -16.90 -52.53
CA VAL A 42 65.56 -17.12 -53.96
C VAL A 42 66.19 -15.93 -54.70
N ILE A 43 67.21 -16.16 -55.49
CA ILE A 43 67.87 -15.16 -56.31
C ILE A 43 67.93 -15.67 -57.75
N GLY A 44 67.16 -15.08 -58.67
CA GLY A 44 66.91 -15.66 -59.98
C GLY A 44 66.41 -17.10 -59.87
N ASP A 45 67.07 -18.03 -60.52
CA ASP A 45 66.74 -19.48 -60.46
C ASP A 45 67.48 -20.23 -59.37
N SER A 46 68.26 -19.57 -58.57
CA SER A 46 69.02 -20.16 -57.48
C SER A 46 68.24 -20.06 -56.16
N ILE A 47 68.15 -21.18 -55.44
CA ILE A 47 67.54 -21.27 -54.13
C ILE A 47 68.60 -21.69 -53.11
N ILE A 48 68.78 -20.90 -52.09
CA ILE A 48 69.62 -21.16 -50.94
C ILE A 48 68.75 -21.21 -49.70
N GLY A 49 68.68 -22.29 -48.99
CA GLY A 49 67.78 -22.40 -47.88
C GLY A 49 68.20 -23.36 -46.75
N VAL A 50 67.51 -23.25 -45.64
CA VAL A 50 67.57 -24.07 -44.45
C VAL A 50 66.20 -24.65 -44.10
N GLY A 51 66.14 -25.92 -43.82
CA GLY A 51 64.94 -26.70 -43.49
C GLY A 51 64.58 -27.68 -44.62
N GLN A 52 63.46 -28.40 -44.42
CA GLN A 52 63.02 -29.36 -45.45
C GLN A 52 62.34 -28.59 -46.62
N ILE A 53 63.00 -28.64 -47.78
CA ILE A 53 62.47 -28.12 -49.02
C ILE A 53 61.63 -29.26 -49.66
N ASN A 54 60.35 -29.32 -49.33
CA ASN A 54 59.42 -30.34 -49.86
C ASN A 54 58.53 -29.72 -50.96
N TYR A 55 58.96 -28.65 -51.64
CA TYR A 55 58.21 -27.93 -52.66
C TYR A 55 58.81 -28.16 -54.05
N GLU A 56 57.95 -28.07 -55.05
CA GLU A 56 58.42 -27.97 -56.44
C GLU A 56 59.16 -26.63 -56.58
N LYS A 57 60.36 -26.69 -57.15
CA LYS A 57 61.25 -25.53 -57.39
C LYS A 57 60.49 -24.41 -58.13
N ASP A 58 59.65 -24.76 -59.07
CA ASP A 58 58.86 -23.83 -59.86
C ASP A 58 57.86 -22.94 -59.03
N GLN A 59 57.30 -23.48 -57.98
CA GLN A 59 56.41 -22.70 -57.10
C GLN A 59 57.16 -21.59 -56.34
N LEU A 60 58.37 -21.83 -55.91
CA LEU A 60 59.20 -20.86 -55.21
C LEU A 60 59.74 -19.80 -56.19
N ILE A 61 60.11 -20.19 -57.42
CA ILE A 61 60.54 -19.29 -58.47
C ILE A 61 59.36 -18.41 -58.92
N ASN A 62 58.17 -18.97 -59.07
CA ASN A 62 56.97 -18.20 -59.41
C ASN A 62 56.64 -17.18 -58.35
N LEU A 63 56.74 -17.48 -57.06
CA LEU A 63 56.50 -16.49 -55.98
C LEU A 63 57.58 -15.40 -55.97
N ASN A 64 58.84 -15.78 -56.24
CA ASN A 64 59.94 -14.81 -56.43
C ASN A 64 59.65 -13.84 -57.59
N ASN A 65 59.21 -14.35 -58.74
CA ASN A 65 58.89 -13.54 -59.92
C ASN A 65 57.66 -12.64 -59.68
N LEU A 66 56.66 -13.13 -58.95
CA LEU A 66 55.49 -12.35 -58.55
C LEU A 66 55.90 -11.16 -57.67
N LEU A 67 56.73 -11.41 -56.66
CA LEU A 67 57.19 -10.37 -55.77
C LEU A 67 58.09 -9.38 -56.51
N LYS A 68 58.99 -9.84 -57.39
CA LYS A 68 59.84 -8.95 -58.18
C LYS A 68 59.03 -7.91 -58.94
N ASN A 69 57.88 -8.29 -59.50
CA ASN A 69 56.99 -7.45 -60.32
C ASN A 69 55.86 -6.80 -59.56
N SER A 70 55.69 -7.02 -58.28
CA SER A 70 54.69 -6.43 -57.40
C SER A 70 55.21 -5.14 -56.77
N ASP A 71 54.36 -4.23 -56.43
CA ASP A 71 54.67 -3.06 -55.57
C ASP A 71 54.75 -3.41 -54.11
N ASN A 72 54.24 -4.58 -53.74
CA ASN A 72 54.25 -5.04 -52.36
C ASN A 72 55.62 -5.50 -51.92
N TYR A 73 56.04 -5.08 -50.72
CA TYR A 73 57.29 -5.52 -50.07
C TYR A 73 57.21 -6.95 -49.57
N LYS A 74 55.97 -7.42 -49.21
CA LYS A 74 55.69 -8.75 -48.72
C LYS A 74 54.53 -9.35 -49.46
N GLU A 75 54.57 -10.67 -49.65
CA GLU A 75 53.49 -11.42 -50.26
C GLU A 75 53.27 -12.73 -49.51
N TYR A 76 52.01 -13.13 -49.35
CA TYR A 76 51.65 -14.39 -48.70
C TYR A 76 51.03 -15.31 -49.76
N ARG A 77 51.47 -16.57 -49.82
CA ARG A 77 50.96 -17.57 -50.75
C ARG A 77 50.77 -18.89 -50.04
N ILE A 78 49.83 -19.63 -50.55
CA ILE A 78 49.61 -21.01 -50.14
C ILE A 78 50.37 -21.93 -51.11
N LEU A 79 51.33 -22.63 -50.59
CA LEU A 79 52.13 -23.59 -51.35
C LEU A 79 51.67 -25.00 -51.01
N LYS A 80 51.74 -25.91 -51.97
CA LYS A 80 51.55 -27.35 -51.77
C LYS A 80 52.89 -28.04 -51.74
N ASP A 81 53.12 -28.84 -50.71
CA ASP A 81 54.33 -29.69 -50.69
C ASP A 81 54.15 -30.87 -51.70
N ILE A 82 55.24 -31.65 -51.91
CA ILE A 82 55.27 -32.79 -52.81
C ILE A 82 54.28 -33.90 -52.41
N ASN A 83 53.79 -33.88 -51.15
CA ASN A 83 52.78 -34.82 -50.62
C ASN A 83 51.35 -34.22 -50.71
N GLY A 84 51.23 -33.01 -51.31
CA GLY A 84 49.93 -32.34 -51.43
C GLY A 84 49.49 -31.56 -50.16
N ASN A 85 50.31 -31.55 -49.10
CA ASN A 85 49.95 -30.77 -47.91
C ASN A 85 50.08 -29.28 -48.16
N THR A 86 49.20 -28.55 -47.61
CA THR A 86 49.12 -27.09 -47.75
C THR A 86 50.01 -26.41 -46.68
N GLN A 87 50.87 -25.50 -47.12
CA GLN A 87 51.67 -24.68 -46.22
C GLN A 87 51.55 -23.22 -46.62
N ILE A 88 51.76 -22.34 -45.67
CA ILE A 88 51.73 -20.88 -45.95
C ILE A 88 53.18 -20.43 -46.14
N ALA A 89 53.42 -19.78 -47.24
CA ALA A 89 54.69 -19.14 -47.51
C ALA A 89 54.52 -17.61 -47.44
N MET A 90 55.43 -16.96 -46.75
CA MET A 90 55.60 -15.50 -46.78
C MET A 90 56.86 -15.18 -47.54
N GLY A 91 56.71 -14.49 -48.68
CA GLY A 91 57.80 -13.93 -49.43
C GLY A 91 58.11 -12.49 -48.99
N VAL A 92 59.34 -12.13 -48.79
CA VAL A 92 59.76 -10.76 -48.46
C VAL A 92 60.85 -10.34 -49.48
N LYS A 93 60.69 -9.20 -50.10
CA LYS A 93 61.66 -8.65 -51.02
C LYS A 93 62.99 -8.32 -50.30
N VAL A 94 64.05 -8.70 -50.92
CA VAL A 94 65.39 -8.28 -50.52
C VAL A 94 65.90 -7.24 -51.54
N LEU A 95 66.13 -6.05 -51.04
CA LEU A 95 66.57 -4.91 -51.84
C LEU A 95 68.04 -4.58 -51.52
N ASN A 96 68.75 -4.05 -52.49
CA ASN A 96 70.07 -3.50 -52.31
C ASN A 96 69.97 -2.19 -51.50
N ASN A 97 70.59 -2.16 -50.31
CA ASN A 97 70.55 -1.00 -49.43
C ASN A 97 71.08 0.33 -50.00
N LYS A 98 71.90 0.25 -51.10
CA LYS A 98 72.48 1.45 -51.73
C LYS A 98 71.72 1.91 -52.97
N THR A 99 71.24 0.97 -53.78
CA THR A 99 70.59 1.23 -55.05
C THR A 99 69.06 1.09 -55.00
N GLY A 100 68.52 0.48 -53.96
CA GLY A 100 67.09 0.14 -53.90
C GLY A 100 66.66 -0.97 -54.86
N GLU A 101 67.60 -1.53 -55.62
CA GLU A 101 67.30 -2.56 -56.62
C GLU A 101 66.96 -3.90 -55.97
N TYR A 102 66.03 -4.65 -56.58
CA TYR A 102 65.64 -5.99 -56.14
C TYR A 102 66.76 -6.99 -56.35
N ILE A 103 67.14 -7.65 -55.28
CA ILE A 103 68.18 -8.71 -55.27
C ILE A 103 67.54 -10.11 -55.35
N GLY A 104 66.49 -10.33 -54.58
CA GLY A 104 65.86 -11.63 -54.45
C GLY A 104 64.71 -11.62 -53.42
N THR A 105 64.21 -12.79 -53.09
CA THR A 105 63.11 -12.94 -52.14
C THR A 105 63.51 -13.91 -51.03
N ILE A 106 63.30 -13.54 -49.77
CA ILE A 106 63.34 -14.47 -48.64
C ILE A 106 61.94 -15.09 -48.53
N LEU A 107 61.91 -16.40 -48.61
CA LEU A 107 60.66 -17.19 -48.46
C LEU A 107 60.69 -17.91 -47.10
N LEU A 108 59.71 -17.60 -46.27
CA LEU A 108 59.45 -18.26 -45.00
C LEU A 108 58.25 -19.14 -45.17
N THR A 109 58.38 -20.44 -44.82
CA THR A 109 57.25 -21.35 -44.84
C THR A 109 56.86 -21.73 -43.40
N PHE A 110 55.61 -21.68 -43.14
CA PHE A 110 55.06 -21.91 -41.83
C PHE A 110 54.35 -23.28 -41.78
N LYS A 111 54.49 -23.97 -40.66
CA LYS A 111 53.71 -25.19 -40.40
C LYS A 111 52.24 -24.82 -40.35
N GLU A 112 51.42 -25.68 -40.98
CA GLU A 112 49.97 -25.52 -40.92
C GLU A 112 49.47 -25.54 -39.48
N SER A 113 50.11 -26.35 -38.61
CA SER A 113 49.78 -26.44 -37.20
C SER A 113 49.89 -25.10 -36.48
N TYR A 114 50.84 -24.22 -36.85
CA TYR A 114 51.03 -22.94 -36.18
C TYR A 114 49.79 -22.02 -36.29
N ILE A 115 49.24 -21.96 -37.49
CA ILE A 115 47.98 -21.17 -37.69
C ILE A 115 46.82 -21.87 -37.01
N LYS A 116 46.74 -23.18 -37.12
CA LYS A 116 45.78 -23.99 -36.45
C LYS A 116 45.82 -23.78 -34.94
N ASP A 117 46.98 -23.90 -34.29
CA ASP A 117 47.14 -23.75 -32.86
C ASP A 117 46.78 -22.32 -32.41
N THR A 118 47.18 -21.31 -33.19
CA THR A 118 46.83 -19.88 -32.93
C THR A 118 45.33 -19.63 -33.02
N LEU A 119 44.63 -20.29 -33.94
CA LEU A 119 43.18 -20.16 -34.10
C LEU A 119 42.40 -21.02 -33.09
N GLU A 120 43.00 -22.14 -32.63
CA GLU A 120 42.41 -23.00 -31.59
C GLU A 120 42.40 -22.30 -30.22
N ASP A 121 43.37 -21.41 -29.95
CA ASP A 121 43.40 -20.61 -28.71
C ASP A 121 42.28 -19.55 -28.63
N LEU A 122 41.64 -19.25 -29.75
CA LEU A 122 40.47 -18.34 -29.78
C LEU A 122 39.24 -19.05 -29.21
N ARG A 123 38.95 -18.81 -27.95
CA ARG A 123 37.78 -19.36 -27.24
C ARG A 123 36.48 -18.74 -27.77
N MET A 124 35.95 -19.20 -28.89
CA MET A 124 34.68 -18.76 -29.50
C MET A 124 33.47 -19.64 -29.13
N GLY A 125 33.64 -20.55 -28.19
CA GLY A 125 32.64 -21.52 -27.75
C GLY A 125 32.72 -22.89 -28.40
N GLU A 126 32.16 -23.87 -27.72
CA GLU A 126 32.05 -25.24 -28.26
C GLU A 126 31.33 -25.24 -29.60
N LYS A 127 31.83 -25.97 -30.59
CA LYS A 127 31.27 -26.04 -31.95
C LYS A 127 31.44 -24.77 -32.81
N ALA A 128 32.15 -23.75 -32.35
CA ALA A 128 32.51 -22.64 -33.25
C ALA A 128 33.43 -23.15 -34.38
N LYS A 129 33.26 -22.58 -35.57
CA LYS A 129 34.04 -22.98 -36.75
C LYS A 129 34.72 -21.71 -37.30
N ILE A 130 36.01 -21.83 -37.63
CA ILE A 130 36.77 -20.73 -38.21
C ILE A 130 37.34 -21.19 -39.56
N ILE A 131 37.20 -20.31 -40.53
CA ILE A 131 37.73 -20.53 -41.88
C ILE A 131 38.58 -19.32 -42.23
N VAL A 132 39.74 -19.55 -42.80
CA VAL A 132 40.61 -18.54 -43.35
C VAL A 132 40.63 -18.71 -44.89
N ILE A 133 40.36 -17.66 -45.60
CA ILE A 133 40.29 -17.66 -47.08
C ILE A 133 41.17 -16.54 -47.60
N ASN A 134 41.91 -16.81 -48.63
CA ASN A 134 42.60 -15.81 -49.44
C ASN A 134 42.19 -15.89 -50.93
N ASN A 135 42.81 -15.08 -51.77
CA ASN A 135 42.53 -15.06 -53.22
C ASN A 135 42.88 -16.38 -53.94
N ASP A 136 43.87 -17.16 -53.41
CA ASP A 136 44.34 -18.37 -54.01
C ASP A 136 43.53 -19.61 -53.55
N GLY A 137 42.84 -19.51 -52.45
CA GLY A 137 42.06 -20.64 -51.94
C GLY A 137 41.79 -20.61 -50.45
N LEU A 138 41.29 -21.71 -49.93
CA LEU A 138 40.95 -21.91 -48.56
C LEU A 138 42.11 -22.47 -47.77
N ILE A 139 42.45 -21.84 -46.63
CA ILE A 139 43.29 -22.42 -45.62
C ILE A 139 42.45 -23.30 -44.71
N LYS A 140 42.68 -24.58 -44.75
CA LYS A 140 41.94 -25.55 -43.89
C LYS A 140 42.32 -25.32 -42.43
N THR A 141 41.35 -25.00 -41.61
CA THR A 141 41.50 -25.01 -40.17
C THR A 141 40.68 -26.14 -39.56
N LYS A 142 41.28 -26.88 -38.63
CA LYS A 142 40.62 -27.97 -37.93
C LYS A 142 39.73 -27.41 -36.84
N ASN A 143 38.64 -28.06 -36.53
CA ASN A 143 37.80 -27.72 -35.40
C ASN A 143 38.51 -27.93 -34.07
N THR A 144 38.26 -27.03 -33.11
CA THR A 144 38.91 -26.97 -31.81
C THR A 144 38.47 -28.02 -30.80
N ASN A 145 37.59 -28.95 -31.11
CA ASN A 145 37.20 -30.04 -30.23
C ASN A 145 37.10 -31.39 -30.94
N ASP A 146 37.58 -32.42 -30.31
CA ASP A 146 37.81 -33.80 -30.71
C ASP A 146 36.65 -34.59 -31.34
N TYR A 147 35.53 -33.99 -31.59
CA TYR A 147 34.32 -34.68 -32.08
C TYR A 147 33.90 -34.36 -33.52
N ALA A 148 34.68 -33.63 -34.25
CA ALA A 148 34.41 -33.50 -35.66
C ALA A 148 35.69 -33.38 -36.44
N SER A 149 36.31 -34.52 -36.57
CA SER A 149 37.25 -34.77 -37.65
C SER A 149 36.78 -34.10 -38.94
N ASN A 150 37.68 -33.38 -39.58
CA ASN A 150 37.64 -33.05 -40.98
C ASN A 150 36.34 -32.41 -41.51
N ILE A 151 36.07 -31.21 -41.07
CA ILE A 151 35.22 -30.36 -41.89
C ILE A 151 36.12 -29.79 -42.98
N TYR A 152 36.41 -30.64 -43.94
CA TYR A 152 36.80 -30.18 -45.25
C TYR A 152 35.66 -29.36 -45.83
N PHE A 153 35.99 -28.35 -46.60
CA PHE A 153 34.98 -27.59 -47.36
C PHE A 153 34.09 -28.48 -48.24
N GLU A 154 34.57 -29.65 -48.58
CA GLU A 154 33.86 -30.71 -49.26
C GLU A 154 32.72 -31.31 -48.46
N ASN A 155 32.76 -31.23 -47.15
CA ASN A 155 31.76 -31.77 -46.23
C ASN A 155 30.88 -30.72 -45.55
N LEU A 156 30.96 -29.44 -45.91
CA LEU A 156 29.95 -28.43 -45.63
C LEU A 156 28.95 -28.47 -46.80
N PRO A 157 27.93 -29.29 -46.76
CA PRO A 157 27.10 -29.58 -47.96
C PRO A 157 26.34 -28.40 -48.51
N MET A 158 26.46 -27.23 -47.87
CA MET A 158 25.66 -26.07 -48.21
C MET A 158 26.48 -24.79 -48.46
N ILE A 159 27.80 -24.77 -48.28
CA ILE A 159 28.61 -23.55 -48.44
C ILE A 159 29.68 -23.76 -49.53
N ASN A 160 29.27 -23.58 -50.77
CA ASN A 160 30.15 -23.52 -51.92
C ASN A 160 30.94 -22.17 -51.87
N LYS A 161 32.14 -22.12 -52.50
CA LYS A 161 32.98 -20.89 -52.63
C LYS A 161 32.18 -19.70 -53.09
N SER A 162 31.18 -19.88 -53.95
CA SER A 162 30.30 -18.81 -54.44
C SER A 162 29.30 -18.31 -53.37
N LYS A 163 28.95 -19.13 -52.37
CA LYS A 163 28.07 -18.70 -51.29
C LYS A 163 28.88 -17.97 -50.19
N ILE A 164 30.10 -18.40 -49.89
CA ILE A 164 30.97 -17.73 -48.95
C ILE A 164 31.18 -16.28 -49.30
N ASN A 165 31.46 -15.98 -50.59
CA ASN A 165 31.67 -14.64 -51.06
C ASN A 165 30.43 -13.74 -51.01
N LYS A 166 29.25 -14.29 -50.70
CA LYS A 166 27.98 -13.59 -50.52
C LYS A 166 27.61 -13.39 -49.04
N LEU A 167 28.33 -14.04 -48.11
CA LEU A 167 28.08 -13.87 -46.69
C LEU A 167 28.43 -12.46 -46.24
N LYS A 168 27.58 -11.92 -45.41
CA LYS A 168 27.79 -10.62 -44.77
C LYS A 168 28.02 -10.86 -43.26
N ASN A 169 28.69 -9.89 -42.66
CA ASN A 169 28.86 -9.88 -41.21
C ASN A 169 27.49 -9.88 -40.50
N LYS A 170 27.32 -10.76 -39.52
CA LYS A 170 26.08 -11.00 -38.77
C LYS A 170 24.98 -11.78 -39.52
N ASP A 171 25.28 -12.36 -40.69
CA ASP A 171 24.37 -13.31 -41.30
C ASP A 171 24.16 -14.53 -40.38
N ILE A 172 22.94 -15.07 -40.38
CA ILE A 172 22.63 -16.30 -39.67
C ILE A 172 22.56 -17.44 -40.70
N VAL A 173 23.37 -18.45 -40.50
CA VAL A 173 23.43 -19.62 -41.37
C VAL A 173 23.10 -20.90 -40.60
N LEU A 174 22.44 -21.82 -41.29
CA LEU A 174 22.14 -23.14 -40.75
C LEU A 174 23.20 -24.14 -41.25
N ILE A 175 23.96 -24.73 -40.33
CA ILE A 175 25.00 -25.74 -40.58
C ILE A 175 24.71 -26.92 -39.62
N ASP A 176 24.64 -28.15 -40.14
CA ASP A 176 24.44 -29.37 -39.34
C ASP A 176 23.31 -29.20 -38.27
N ASN A 177 22.19 -28.67 -38.71
CA ASN A 177 21.01 -28.40 -37.88
C ASN A 177 21.19 -27.44 -36.70
N ASN A 178 22.30 -26.65 -36.71
CA ASN A 178 22.54 -25.60 -35.76
C ASN A 178 22.61 -24.23 -36.45
N TYR A 179 22.10 -23.21 -35.82
CA TYR A 179 22.21 -21.83 -36.31
C TYR A 179 23.50 -21.19 -35.84
N TYR A 180 24.22 -20.56 -36.76
CA TYR A 180 25.47 -19.86 -36.52
C TYR A 180 25.37 -18.43 -36.98
N GLU A 181 25.88 -17.52 -36.16
CA GLU A 181 26.16 -16.13 -36.57
C GLU A 181 27.52 -16.07 -37.27
N VAL A 182 27.56 -15.38 -38.39
CA VAL A 182 28.77 -15.23 -39.20
C VAL A 182 29.46 -13.92 -38.83
N ILE A 183 30.74 -14.01 -38.46
CA ILE A 183 31.59 -12.84 -38.25
C ILE A 183 32.72 -12.89 -39.27
N ILE A 184 32.85 -11.85 -40.07
CA ILE A 184 33.87 -11.72 -41.11
C ILE A 184 34.85 -10.63 -40.71
N ASN A 185 36.11 -10.98 -40.56
CA ASN A 185 37.21 -10.07 -40.34
C ASN A 185 38.12 -10.08 -41.55
N SER A 186 38.15 -9.00 -42.30
CA SER A 186 39.02 -8.84 -43.48
C SER A 186 40.34 -8.25 -43.03
N MET A 187 41.43 -8.92 -43.42
CA MET A 187 42.79 -8.45 -43.28
C MET A 187 43.24 -7.90 -44.62
N GLU A 188 42.92 -6.62 -44.91
CA GLU A 188 43.16 -5.99 -46.21
C GLU A 188 44.64 -6.05 -46.62
N GLU A 189 45.55 -5.83 -45.67
CA GLU A 189 47.02 -5.86 -45.92
C GLU A 189 47.48 -7.21 -46.47
N TYR A 190 46.74 -8.31 -46.16
CA TYR A 190 47.16 -9.64 -46.58
C TYR A 190 46.18 -10.28 -47.58
N SER A 191 45.13 -9.60 -47.96
CA SER A 191 44.05 -10.12 -48.78
C SER A 191 43.43 -11.40 -48.21
N TRP A 192 43.37 -11.50 -46.89
CA TRP A 192 42.79 -12.63 -46.16
C TRP A 192 41.50 -12.24 -45.48
N ASN A 193 40.58 -13.18 -45.46
CA ASN A 193 39.34 -13.06 -44.71
C ASN A 193 39.27 -14.22 -43.69
N ILE A 194 39.08 -13.87 -42.43
CA ILE A 194 38.77 -14.81 -41.34
C ILE A 194 37.26 -14.79 -41.16
N ILE A 195 36.64 -15.93 -41.42
CA ILE A 195 35.20 -16.09 -41.26
C ILE A 195 34.98 -17.01 -40.08
N SER A 196 34.32 -16.48 -39.07
CA SER A 196 33.98 -17.22 -37.84
C SER A 196 32.51 -17.52 -37.82
N PHE A 197 32.12 -18.76 -37.57
CA PHE A 197 30.78 -19.22 -37.36
C PHE A 197 30.58 -19.51 -35.89
N ILE A 198 29.83 -18.68 -35.17
CA ILE A 198 29.60 -18.79 -33.74
C ILE A 198 28.21 -19.37 -33.52
N PRO A 199 28.06 -20.49 -32.80
CA PRO A 199 26.74 -21.05 -32.55
C PRO A 199 25.86 -20.09 -31.76
N LEU A 200 24.62 -19.84 -32.23
CA LEU A 200 23.68 -19.00 -31.49
C LEU A 200 23.38 -19.55 -30.10
N THR A 201 23.41 -20.85 -29.92
CA THR A 201 23.25 -21.51 -28.62
C THR A 201 24.31 -21.06 -27.60
N TYR A 202 25.53 -20.78 -28.07
CA TYR A 202 26.60 -20.24 -27.24
C TYR A 202 26.37 -18.78 -26.92
N ILE A 203 26.01 -17.97 -27.90
CA ILE A 203 25.74 -16.52 -27.72
C ILE A 203 24.58 -16.30 -26.73
N TYR A 204 23.52 -17.12 -26.83
CA TYR A 204 22.34 -16.98 -25.98
C TYR A 204 22.38 -17.77 -24.68
N LYS A 205 23.45 -18.54 -24.41
CA LYS A 205 23.56 -19.36 -23.20
C LYS A 205 23.42 -18.48 -21.92
N ASP A 206 24.20 -17.43 -21.85
CA ASP A 206 24.19 -16.54 -20.69
C ASP A 206 22.90 -15.70 -20.61
N SER A 207 22.34 -15.35 -21.78
CA SER A 207 21.05 -14.64 -21.85
C SER A 207 19.89 -15.47 -21.30
N LYS A 208 19.87 -16.79 -21.53
CA LYS A 208 18.84 -17.68 -20.93
C LYS A 208 18.96 -17.75 -19.41
N ILE A 209 20.18 -17.82 -18.90
CA ILE A 209 20.44 -17.83 -17.46
C ILE A 209 19.98 -16.51 -16.84
N LEU A 210 20.35 -15.38 -17.45
CA LEU A 210 19.89 -14.06 -17.03
C LEU A 210 18.35 -13.93 -17.03
N LEU A 211 17.70 -14.40 -18.10
CA LEU A 211 16.25 -14.40 -18.19
C LEU A 211 15.60 -15.19 -17.04
N THR A 212 16.16 -16.36 -16.72
CA THR A 212 15.68 -17.18 -15.60
C THR A 212 15.80 -16.44 -14.27
N TYR A 213 16.93 -15.76 -14.01
CA TYR A 213 17.10 -14.94 -12.81
C TYR A 213 16.13 -13.76 -12.78
N ILE A 214 15.93 -13.07 -13.90
CA ILE A 214 14.97 -11.95 -13.98
C ILE A 214 13.57 -12.41 -13.64
N ILE A 215 13.13 -13.55 -14.20
CA ILE A 215 11.81 -14.13 -13.91
C ILE A 215 11.72 -14.53 -12.44
N ALA A 216 12.74 -15.19 -11.90
CA ALA A 216 12.76 -15.61 -10.49
C ALA A 216 12.68 -14.40 -9.54
N ILE A 217 13.48 -13.36 -9.78
CA ILE A 217 13.43 -12.11 -9.02
C ILE A 217 12.05 -11.45 -9.16
N GLY A 218 11.47 -11.42 -10.37
CA GLY A 218 10.14 -10.89 -10.60
C GLY A 218 9.05 -11.61 -9.79
N ILE A 219 9.12 -12.93 -9.72
CA ILE A 219 8.18 -13.73 -8.90
C ILE A 219 8.38 -13.46 -7.42
N ILE A 220 9.63 -13.43 -6.95
CA ILE A 220 9.94 -13.15 -5.54
C ILE A 220 9.43 -11.75 -5.13
N THR A 221 9.69 -10.73 -5.95
CA THR A 221 9.24 -9.37 -5.66
C THR A 221 7.71 -9.26 -5.66
N LEU A 222 7.03 -9.98 -6.55
CA LEU A 222 5.57 -10.03 -6.57
C LEU A 222 5.00 -10.69 -5.30
N ILE A 223 5.58 -11.81 -4.85
CA ILE A 223 5.18 -12.46 -3.60
C ILE A 223 5.42 -11.54 -2.39
N LEU A 224 6.59 -10.91 -2.32
CA LEU A 224 6.90 -9.96 -1.24
C LEU A 224 5.94 -8.77 -1.23
N SER A 225 5.64 -8.20 -2.41
CA SER A 225 4.65 -7.12 -2.56
C SER A 225 3.27 -7.54 -2.04
N LEU A 226 2.82 -8.76 -2.36
CA LEU A 226 1.54 -9.28 -1.87
C LEU A 226 1.54 -9.44 -0.35
N ILE A 227 2.61 -9.99 0.22
CA ILE A 227 2.78 -10.11 1.67
C ILE A 227 2.73 -8.73 2.34
N PHE A 228 3.46 -7.74 1.81
CA PHE A 228 3.44 -6.38 2.33
C PHE A 228 2.06 -5.74 2.22
N ALA A 229 1.34 -5.93 1.11
CA ALA A 229 -0.03 -5.44 0.94
C ALA A 229 -0.97 -6.02 2.00
N ILE A 230 -0.86 -7.32 2.28
CA ILE A 230 -1.63 -7.99 3.34
C ILE A 230 -1.28 -7.41 4.72
N ILE A 231 0.01 -7.28 5.04
CA ILE A 231 0.45 -6.71 6.32
C ILE A 231 -0.09 -5.29 6.51
N ILE A 232 0.06 -4.42 5.50
CA ILE A 232 -0.45 -3.04 5.54
C ILE A 232 -1.98 -3.02 5.70
N SER A 233 -2.69 -3.92 5.00
CA SER A 233 -4.15 -4.02 5.11
C SER A 233 -4.57 -4.36 6.54
N TYR A 234 -3.97 -5.36 7.16
CA TYR A 234 -4.33 -5.78 8.52
C TYR A 234 -3.83 -4.83 9.61
N SER A 235 -2.62 -4.28 9.46
CA SER A 235 -2.00 -3.45 10.49
C SER A 235 -2.46 -1.99 10.45
N ILE A 236 -2.84 -1.47 9.28
CA ILE A 236 -3.14 -0.05 9.11
C ILE A 236 -4.57 0.15 8.57
N SER A 237 -4.89 -0.41 7.39
CA SER A 237 -6.14 -0.08 6.69
C SER A 237 -7.37 -0.56 7.44
N ASN A 238 -7.37 -1.79 7.93
CA ASN A 238 -8.50 -2.35 8.65
C ASN A 238 -8.79 -1.65 9.99
N PRO A 239 -7.79 -1.38 10.87
CA PRO A 239 -8.02 -0.63 12.08
C PRO A 239 -8.54 0.79 11.84
N ILE A 240 -7.99 1.50 10.85
CA ILE A 240 -8.47 2.85 10.48
C ILE A 240 -9.92 2.81 9.99
N ASN A 241 -10.28 1.85 9.13
CA ASN A 241 -11.66 1.70 8.67
C ASN A 241 -12.61 1.34 9.83
N ARG A 242 -12.16 0.54 10.78
CA ARG A 242 -12.93 0.23 11.98
C ARG A 242 -13.15 1.48 12.83
N LEU A 243 -12.11 2.27 13.07
CA LEU A 243 -12.22 3.54 13.80
C LEU A 243 -13.19 4.49 13.10
N LYS A 244 -13.06 4.67 11.77
CA LYS A 244 -13.98 5.48 10.97
C LYS A 244 -15.44 5.05 11.15
N ASN A 245 -15.70 3.74 11.13
CA ASN A 245 -17.07 3.23 11.28
C ASN A 245 -17.60 3.47 12.70
N LEU A 246 -16.75 3.31 13.74
CA LEU A 246 -17.13 3.63 15.11
C LEU A 246 -17.41 5.14 15.29
N MET A 247 -16.57 5.99 14.71
CA MET A 247 -16.81 7.44 14.72
C MET A 247 -18.14 7.81 14.05
N LYS A 248 -18.49 7.14 12.95
CA LYS A 248 -19.79 7.33 12.31
C LYS A 248 -20.95 6.92 13.23
N ARG A 249 -20.85 5.75 13.88
CA ARG A 249 -21.86 5.32 14.86
C ARG A 249 -22.00 6.31 16.02
N ALA A 250 -20.86 6.87 16.49
CA ALA A 250 -20.90 7.90 17.53
C ALA A 250 -21.66 9.16 17.08
N THR A 251 -21.51 9.59 15.83
CA THR A 251 -22.28 10.74 15.28
C THR A 251 -23.77 10.43 15.15
N ASP A 252 -24.13 9.16 15.00
CA ASP A 252 -25.53 8.71 14.95
C ASP A 252 -26.13 8.50 16.36
N GLY A 253 -25.35 8.82 17.41
CA GLY A 253 -25.81 8.80 18.81
C GLY A 253 -25.49 7.52 19.58
N ASP A 254 -24.82 6.57 18.99
CA ASP A 254 -24.38 5.34 19.67
C ASP A 254 -23.09 5.63 20.45
N LEU A 255 -23.23 5.84 21.75
CA LEU A 255 -22.11 6.18 22.63
C LEU A 255 -21.50 4.96 23.38
N ASP A 256 -22.19 3.84 23.37
CA ASP A 256 -21.68 2.59 23.99
C ASP A 256 -20.82 1.81 23.01
N ILE A 257 -19.80 2.49 22.50
CA ILE A 257 -18.86 1.90 21.53
C ILE A 257 -17.42 2.10 22.01
N LEU A 258 -16.66 1.03 21.89
CA LEU A 258 -15.24 1.05 22.22
C LEU A 258 -14.43 0.42 21.07
N MET A 259 -13.30 1.02 20.77
CA MET A 259 -12.32 0.44 19.89
C MET A 259 -11.32 -0.40 20.71
N TYR A 260 -11.32 -1.70 20.45
CA TYR A 260 -10.36 -2.59 21.08
C TYR A 260 -9.12 -2.74 20.19
N ASP A 261 -7.98 -2.28 20.69
CA ASP A 261 -6.68 -2.49 20.08
C ASP A 261 -5.65 -2.86 21.15
N LYS A 262 -4.94 -3.96 20.93
CA LYS A 262 -3.90 -4.46 21.84
C LYS A 262 -2.50 -3.90 21.53
N GLY A 263 -2.34 -3.11 20.47
CA GLY A 263 -1.07 -2.57 20.03
C GLY A 263 -0.48 -1.55 21.00
N GLN A 264 0.76 -1.17 20.72
CA GLN A 264 1.46 -0.06 21.39
C GLN A 264 1.83 1.05 20.39
N ASP A 265 1.41 0.89 19.14
CA ASP A 265 1.65 1.81 18.04
C ASP A 265 0.71 3.03 18.06
N GLU A 266 0.80 3.86 17.05
CA GLU A 266 0.00 5.06 16.89
C GLU A 266 -1.49 4.74 16.75
N ILE A 267 -1.83 3.62 16.15
CA ILE A 267 -3.23 3.18 15.99
C ILE A 267 -3.84 2.82 17.35
N ALA A 268 -3.08 2.12 18.18
CA ALA A 268 -3.51 1.82 19.55
C ALA A 268 -3.66 3.08 20.42
N GLN A 269 -2.80 4.08 20.22
CA GLN A 269 -2.93 5.39 20.89
C GLN A 269 -4.20 6.13 20.41
N MET A 270 -4.50 6.11 19.11
CA MET A 270 -5.75 6.65 18.57
C MET A 270 -6.99 5.96 19.15
N ALA A 271 -6.95 4.62 19.25
CA ALA A 271 -8.03 3.84 19.86
C ALA A 271 -8.27 4.24 21.32
N LYS A 272 -7.21 4.37 22.12
CA LYS A 272 -7.29 4.83 23.51
C LYS A 272 -7.84 6.26 23.64
N ALA A 273 -7.36 7.17 22.77
CA ALA A 273 -7.85 8.55 22.73
C ALA A 273 -9.33 8.62 22.36
N PHE A 274 -9.76 7.84 21.36
CA PHE A 274 -11.16 7.71 20.96
C PHE A 274 -12.02 7.20 22.13
N ASN A 275 -11.62 6.10 22.78
CA ASN A 275 -12.34 5.55 23.91
C ASN A 275 -12.46 6.56 25.08
N LYS A 276 -11.37 7.27 25.39
CA LYS A 276 -11.40 8.33 26.42
C LYS A 276 -12.36 9.47 26.04
N MET A 277 -12.38 9.85 24.78
CA MET A 277 -13.33 10.86 24.26
C MET A 277 -14.78 10.39 24.42
N MET A 278 -15.08 9.13 24.05
CA MET A 278 -16.43 8.56 24.19
C MET A 278 -16.91 8.56 25.63
N ILE A 279 -16.06 8.09 26.55
CA ILE A 279 -16.35 8.09 27.98
C ILE A 279 -16.60 9.54 28.48
N SER A 280 -15.78 10.49 28.03
CA SER A 280 -15.93 11.90 28.42
C SER A 280 -17.26 12.48 27.90
N ILE A 281 -17.65 12.16 26.68
CA ILE A 281 -18.92 12.61 26.09
C ILE A 281 -20.11 12.01 26.87
N ASP A 282 -20.07 10.71 27.18
CA ASP A 282 -21.12 10.07 27.97
C ASP A 282 -21.26 10.71 29.35
N ASN A 283 -20.13 10.95 30.03
CA ASN A 283 -20.12 11.65 31.31
C ASN A 283 -20.68 13.07 31.22
N LEU A 284 -20.27 13.85 30.18
CA LEU A 284 -20.80 15.19 29.96
C LEU A 284 -22.32 15.20 29.70
N ILE A 285 -22.83 14.21 28.98
CA ILE A 285 -24.27 14.07 28.73
C ILE A 285 -25.00 13.76 30.03
N LYS A 286 -24.48 12.87 30.88
CA LYS A 286 -25.04 12.57 32.21
C LYS A 286 -25.02 13.80 33.11
N GLU A 287 -23.87 14.44 33.25
CA GLU A 287 -23.73 15.67 34.05
C GLU A 287 -24.68 16.77 33.57
N ASN A 288 -24.82 16.95 32.25
CA ASN A 288 -25.77 17.94 31.70
C ASN A 288 -27.22 17.58 32.05
N LYS A 289 -27.60 16.29 31.99
CA LYS A 289 -28.94 15.86 32.41
C LYS A 289 -29.17 16.12 33.89
N ASP A 290 -28.21 15.83 34.74
CA ASP A 290 -28.33 16.00 36.17
C ASP A 290 -28.37 17.50 36.53
N THR A 291 -27.52 18.31 35.93
CA THR A 291 -27.54 19.78 36.07
C THR A 291 -28.90 20.38 35.63
N ASN A 292 -29.46 19.91 34.50
CA ASN A 292 -30.76 20.38 34.06
C ASN A 292 -31.89 20.01 35.06
N LYS A 293 -31.84 18.81 35.64
CA LYS A 293 -32.77 18.40 36.72
C LYS A 293 -32.64 19.31 37.94
N GLU A 294 -31.41 19.56 38.38
CA GLU A 294 -31.15 20.44 39.54
C GLU A 294 -31.65 21.84 39.30
N ILE A 295 -31.46 22.40 38.08
CA ILE A 295 -32.01 23.74 37.72
C ILE A 295 -33.53 23.73 37.83
N ILE A 296 -34.20 22.69 37.31
CA ILE A 296 -35.69 22.58 37.40
C ILE A 296 -36.12 22.56 38.86
N VAL A 297 -35.47 21.76 39.70
CA VAL A 297 -35.78 21.69 41.11
C VAL A 297 -35.58 23.04 41.79
N LYS A 298 -34.45 23.71 41.56
CA LYS A 298 -34.17 25.01 42.14
C LYS A 298 -35.16 26.10 41.69
N LEU A 299 -35.62 26.06 40.46
CA LEU A 299 -36.69 26.95 39.96
C LEU A 299 -38.01 26.71 40.67
N GLY A 300 -38.40 25.45 40.88
CA GLY A 300 -39.58 25.08 41.65
C GLY A 300 -39.49 25.60 43.09
N GLU A 301 -38.38 25.33 43.77
CA GLU A 301 -38.11 25.85 45.13
C GLU A 301 -38.28 27.38 45.28
N VAL A 302 -37.68 28.15 44.30
CA VAL A 302 -37.74 29.59 44.31
C VAL A 302 -39.15 30.10 44.20
N ILE A 303 -39.99 29.46 43.38
CA ILE A 303 -41.40 29.85 43.21
C ILE A 303 -42.21 29.48 44.43
N GLU A 304 -41.98 28.31 44.97
CA GLU A 304 -42.65 27.82 46.19
C GLU A 304 -42.35 28.70 47.38
N ASN A 305 -41.08 29.00 47.64
CA ASN A 305 -40.66 29.89 48.73
C ASN A 305 -41.28 31.29 48.63
N ARG A 306 -41.65 31.73 47.41
CA ARG A 306 -42.35 33.00 47.21
C ARG A 306 -43.83 32.95 47.66
N SER A 307 -44.47 31.79 47.59
CA SER A 307 -45.87 31.61 47.99
C SER A 307 -46.08 31.29 49.45
N SER A 308 -45.05 31.34 50.29
CA SER A 308 -45.11 31.04 51.77
C SER A 308 -45.56 29.57 52.05
N GLU A 309 -45.46 28.72 51.08
CA GLU A 309 -45.63 27.29 51.26
C GLU A 309 -44.32 26.67 51.82
N THR A 310 -44.38 25.53 52.39
CA THR A 310 -43.19 24.86 52.95
C THR A 310 -42.33 24.35 51.79
N GLY A 311 -41.05 24.69 51.74
CA GLY A 311 -40.14 24.33 50.63
C GLY A 311 -40.07 22.81 50.35
N SER A 312 -40.64 21.95 51.17
CA SER A 312 -40.78 20.51 50.95
C SER A 312 -41.98 20.13 50.12
N HIS A 313 -42.99 21.03 49.92
CA HIS A 313 -44.21 20.75 49.16
C HIS A 313 -43.88 20.25 47.73
N VAL A 314 -43.07 20.98 47.00
CA VAL A 314 -42.67 20.65 45.61
C VAL A 314 -42.10 19.27 45.51
N TYR A 315 -41.24 18.87 46.46
CA TYR A 315 -40.63 17.55 46.49
C TYR A 315 -41.64 16.44 46.82
N LYS A 316 -42.52 16.69 47.81
CA LYS A 316 -43.55 15.75 48.20
C LYS A 316 -44.54 15.49 47.06
N VAL A 317 -45.06 16.54 46.42
CA VAL A 317 -45.92 16.40 45.23
C VAL A 317 -45.24 15.63 44.11
N ALA A 318 -43.94 15.89 43.89
CA ALA A 318 -43.16 15.18 42.87
C ALA A 318 -43.01 13.69 43.20
N ASP A 319 -42.65 13.36 44.44
CA ASP A 319 -42.48 11.98 44.88
C ASP A 319 -43.78 11.19 44.91
N TYR A 320 -44.90 11.83 45.36
CA TYR A 320 -46.24 11.23 45.33
C TYR A 320 -46.65 10.95 43.86
N SER A 321 -46.47 11.95 42.96
CA SER A 321 -46.79 11.78 41.55
C SER A 321 -46.04 10.64 40.91
N ARG A 322 -44.74 10.47 41.24
CA ARG A 322 -43.94 9.32 40.81
C ARG A 322 -44.52 7.98 41.32
N LEU A 323 -44.83 7.91 42.60
CA LEU A 323 -45.35 6.67 43.17
C LEU A 323 -46.69 6.27 42.57
N ILE A 324 -47.60 7.23 42.42
CA ILE A 324 -48.91 6.99 41.82
C ILE A 324 -48.75 6.57 40.34
N SER A 325 -47.87 7.22 39.58
CA SER A 325 -47.64 6.87 38.17
C SER A 325 -47.11 5.46 37.99
N LEU A 326 -46.23 4.97 38.88
CA LEU A 326 -45.75 3.61 38.83
C LEU A 326 -46.88 2.58 39.04
N GLN A 327 -47.83 2.85 39.94
CA GLN A 327 -49.03 2.00 40.12
C GLN A 327 -49.96 2.06 38.89
N MET A 328 -49.97 3.19 38.17
CA MET A 328 -50.70 3.34 36.91
C MET A 328 -49.99 2.65 35.72
N GLY A 329 -48.85 1.97 35.93
CA GLY A 329 -48.13 1.20 34.92
C GLY A 329 -47.11 2.02 34.11
N PHE A 330 -46.73 3.21 34.53
CA PHE A 330 -45.62 3.96 33.94
C PHE A 330 -44.31 3.25 34.14
N SER A 331 -43.42 3.30 33.15
CA SER A 331 -42.06 2.85 33.32
C SER A 331 -41.31 3.77 34.33
N GLU A 332 -40.19 3.27 34.90
CA GLU A 332 -39.34 4.05 35.81
C GLU A 332 -38.91 5.37 35.19
N ILE A 333 -38.63 5.40 33.86
CA ILE A 333 -38.20 6.59 33.14
C ILE A 333 -39.36 7.61 33.02
N GLU A 334 -40.54 7.14 32.68
CA GLU A 334 -41.75 7.98 32.60
C GLU A 334 -42.14 8.55 33.96
N ALA A 335 -42.12 7.71 34.99
CA ALA A 335 -42.41 8.15 36.34
C ALA A 335 -41.40 9.18 36.88
N GLU A 336 -40.12 9.01 36.57
CA GLU A 336 -39.07 9.97 36.93
C GLU A 336 -39.25 11.30 36.14
N ASN A 337 -39.62 11.24 34.88
CA ASN A 337 -39.93 12.43 34.10
C ASN A 337 -41.17 13.18 34.65
N LEU A 338 -42.20 12.45 35.05
CA LEU A 338 -43.38 13.03 35.71
C LEU A 338 -42.99 13.71 37.02
N LYS A 339 -42.16 13.03 37.85
CA LYS A 339 -41.62 13.58 39.08
C LYS A 339 -40.97 14.93 38.87
N ILE A 340 -40.07 15.02 37.87
CA ILE A 340 -39.30 16.27 37.57
C ILE A 340 -40.25 17.34 37.01
N ALA A 341 -41.14 16.96 36.10
CA ALA A 341 -42.06 17.89 35.46
C ALA A 341 -43.10 18.49 36.46
N SER A 342 -43.57 17.70 37.42
CA SER A 342 -44.51 18.15 38.42
C SER A 342 -43.97 19.21 39.37
N ILE A 343 -42.64 19.29 39.53
CA ILE A 343 -41.95 20.38 40.27
C ILE A 343 -42.37 21.77 39.80
N LEU A 344 -42.65 21.91 38.48
CA LEU A 344 -42.99 23.18 37.85
C LEU A 344 -44.50 23.41 37.72
N HIS A 345 -45.38 22.63 38.37
CA HIS A 345 -46.83 22.76 38.24
C HIS A 345 -47.29 24.20 38.53
N ASP A 346 -46.66 24.81 39.51
CA ASP A 346 -46.98 26.13 40.03
C ASP A 346 -46.10 27.30 39.47
N ILE A 347 -45.25 27.04 38.41
CA ILE A 347 -44.33 28.04 37.88
C ILE A 347 -44.99 29.36 37.51
N GLY A 348 -46.23 29.31 37.10
CA GLY A 348 -46.99 30.53 36.75
C GLY A 348 -47.29 31.47 37.93
N LYS A 349 -47.14 31.05 39.19
CA LYS A 349 -47.26 31.90 40.38
C LYS A 349 -46.28 33.09 40.30
N ILE A 350 -45.22 32.98 39.49
CA ILE A 350 -44.25 34.09 39.28
C ILE A 350 -44.93 35.36 38.74
N ALA A 351 -46.02 35.24 38.02
CA ALA A 351 -46.73 36.40 37.48
C ALA A 351 -47.81 36.98 38.44
N ILE A 352 -48.06 36.31 39.56
CA ILE A 352 -49.02 36.80 40.54
C ILE A 352 -48.40 37.85 41.44
N PRO A 353 -49.02 39.08 41.62
CA PRO A 353 -48.47 40.08 42.51
C PRO A 353 -48.45 39.60 43.97
N ASP A 354 -47.38 39.93 44.73
CA ASP A 354 -47.19 39.48 46.07
C ASP A 354 -48.32 39.94 47.02
N LYS A 355 -48.85 41.12 46.80
CA LYS A 355 -50.03 41.64 47.55
C LYS A 355 -51.26 40.73 47.53
N ILE A 356 -51.34 39.87 46.48
CA ILE A 356 -52.47 38.91 46.30
C ILE A 356 -51.98 37.51 46.71
N LEU A 357 -50.81 37.13 46.30
CA LEU A 357 -50.27 35.80 46.59
C LEU A 357 -50.05 35.58 48.11
N LEU A 358 -49.58 36.60 48.81
CA LEU A 358 -49.26 36.61 50.23
C LEU A 358 -50.36 37.26 51.09
N LYS A 359 -51.56 37.52 50.54
CA LYS A 359 -52.64 38.20 51.27
C LYS A 359 -53.09 37.39 52.47
N PRO A 360 -53.01 38.00 53.70
CA PRO A 360 -53.56 37.33 54.88
C PRO A 360 -55.08 37.43 54.90
N GLY A 361 -55.79 36.36 54.59
CA GLY A 361 -57.26 36.33 54.62
C GLY A 361 -57.94 35.89 53.35
N LYS A 362 -59.23 36.07 53.30
CA LYS A 362 -60.06 35.65 52.12
C LYS A 362 -59.77 36.53 50.92
N LEU A 363 -59.61 35.93 49.75
CA LEU A 363 -59.51 36.61 48.46
C LEU A 363 -60.88 37.08 47.98
N THR A 364 -60.93 38.22 47.28
CA THR A 364 -62.10 38.60 46.48
C THR A 364 -62.20 37.67 45.27
N ASN A 365 -63.32 37.67 44.56
CA ASN A 365 -63.50 36.87 43.37
C ASN A 365 -62.54 37.31 42.25
N GLU A 366 -62.24 38.62 42.13
CA GLU A 366 -61.25 39.13 41.18
C GLU A 366 -59.86 38.67 41.52
N GLU A 367 -59.42 38.72 42.76
CA GLU A 367 -58.12 38.26 43.26
C GLU A 367 -58.00 36.76 43.06
N PHE A 368 -59.04 35.97 43.35
CA PHE A 368 -59.03 34.54 43.13
C PHE A 368 -58.97 34.18 41.62
N ASN A 369 -59.62 34.92 40.76
CA ASN A 369 -59.48 34.72 39.32
C ASN A 369 -58.11 35.08 38.85
N LEU A 370 -57.41 36.04 39.45
CA LEU A 370 -56.01 36.35 39.17
C LEU A 370 -55.09 35.17 39.58
N ILE A 371 -55.32 34.60 40.80
CA ILE A 371 -54.58 33.42 41.21
C ILE A 371 -54.78 32.24 40.23
N LYS A 372 -56.04 31.95 39.82
CA LYS A 372 -56.28 30.90 38.83
C LYS A 372 -55.52 31.05 37.53
N SER A 373 -55.14 32.28 37.17
CA SER A 373 -54.40 32.53 35.94
C SER A 373 -53.01 31.91 35.94
N HIS A 374 -52.42 31.53 37.13
CA HIS A 374 -51.11 30.91 37.18
C HIS A 374 -51.03 29.63 36.35
N ALA A 375 -52.10 28.80 36.32
CA ALA A 375 -52.12 27.59 35.52
C ALA A 375 -51.91 27.89 34.03
N LYS A 376 -52.62 28.89 33.49
CA LYS A 376 -52.42 29.31 32.10
C LYS A 376 -51.09 29.99 31.88
N VAL A 377 -50.63 30.84 32.77
CA VAL A 377 -49.34 31.51 32.68
C VAL A 377 -48.20 30.50 32.73
N GLY A 378 -48.26 29.49 33.60
CA GLY A 378 -47.32 28.41 33.67
C GLY A 378 -47.16 27.65 32.36
N TYR A 379 -48.31 27.34 31.72
CA TYR A 379 -48.33 26.76 30.39
C TYR A 379 -47.66 27.69 29.36
N GLU A 380 -48.02 28.96 29.33
CA GLU A 380 -47.45 29.91 28.36
C GLU A 380 -45.92 30.07 28.51
N ILE A 381 -45.38 29.98 29.74
CA ILE A 381 -43.93 30.04 30.00
C ILE A 381 -43.20 28.82 29.42
N LEU A 382 -43.79 27.64 29.47
CA LEU A 382 -43.11 26.38 29.18
C LEU A 382 -43.44 25.79 27.81
N LYS A 383 -44.58 26.13 27.17
CA LYS A 383 -45.12 25.44 25.98
C LYS A 383 -44.20 25.45 24.76
N ASP A 384 -43.38 26.50 24.57
CA ASP A 384 -42.52 26.66 23.39
C ASP A 384 -41.16 25.96 23.53
N SER A 385 -40.95 25.25 24.63
CA SER A 385 -39.73 24.46 24.84
C SER A 385 -39.68 23.28 23.88
N LYS A 386 -38.46 22.98 23.36
CA LYS A 386 -38.21 21.79 22.56
C LYS A 386 -37.84 20.55 23.41
N LYS A 387 -37.90 20.69 24.74
CA LYS A 387 -37.55 19.59 25.68
C LYS A 387 -38.85 18.94 26.17
N ASP A 388 -38.95 17.64 25.98
CA ASP A 388 -40.13 16.84 26.32
C ASP A 388 -40.55 17.03 27.78
N ILE A 389 -39.58 17.10 28.71
CA ILE A 389 -39.81 17.29 30.13
C ILE A 389 -40.46 18.65 30.43
N LEU A 390 -40.11 19.71 29.70
CA LEU A 390 -40.70 21.04 29.87
C LEU A 390 -42.06 21.13 29.19
N GLN A 391 -42.30 20.42 28.08
CA GLN A 391 -43.62 20.29 27.48
C GLN A 391 -44.58 19.52 28.39
N LEU A 392 -44.08 18.46 29.04
CA LEU A 392 -44.84 17.74 30.08
C LEU A 392 -45.18 18.66 31.25
N ALA A 393 -44.22 19.44 31.74
CA ALA A 393 -44.44 20.42 32.79
C ALA A 393 -45.44 21.52 32.38
N ALA A 394 -45.39 21.96 31.12
CA ALA A 394 -46.39 22.90 30.60
C ALA A 394 -47.83 22.34 30.70
N LYS A 395 -48.01 21.09 30.25
CA LYS A 395 -49.26 20.38 30.34
C LYS A 395 -49.77 20.26 31.78
N ILE A 396 -48.88 19.83 32.68
CA ILE A 396 -49.17 19.70 34.11
C ILE A 396 -49.55 21.07 34.71
N ALA A 397 -48.78 22.12 34.44
CA ALA A 397 -49.10 23.46 34.91
C ALA A 397 -50.51 23.93 34.46
N LEU A 398 -50.93 23.56 33.26
CA LEU A 398 -52.24 23.93 32.74
C LEU A 398 -53.36 23.11 33.38
N GLU A 399 -53.12 21.85 33.78
CA GLU A 399 -54.16 20.86 34.08
C GLU A 399 -54.28 20.45 35.55
N HIS A 400 -53.28 20.76 36.41
CA HIS A 400 -53.29 20.28 37.81
C HIS A 400 -54.46 20.83 38.64
N HIS A 401 -55.13 21.87 38.21
CA HIS A 401 -56.34 22.38 38.84
C HIS A 401 -57.65 22.07 38.06
N GLU A 402 -57.54 21.39 36.96
CA GLU A 402 -58.73 20.82 36.31
C GLU A 402 -59.32 19.69 37.17
N LYS A 403 -60.59 19.52 37.05
CA LYS A 403 -61.32 18.46 37.75
C LYS A 403 -61.87 17.45 36.78
N TYR A 404 -61.89 16.20 37.16
CA TYR A 404 -62.35 15.13 36.30
C TYR A 404 -63.76 15.32 35.73
N ASP A 405 -64.67 15.99 36.52
CA ASP A 405 -66.03 16.35 36.13
C ASP A 405 -66.16 17.63 35.28
N GLY A 406 -65.06 18.29 34.98
CA GLY A 406 -65.03 19.54 34.19
C GLY A 406 -65.34 20.80 34.96
N THR A 407 -65.48 20.76 36.29
CA THR A 407 -65.77 21.96 37.13
C THR A 407 -64.49 22.65 37.59
N GLY A 408 -63.32 22.25 37.05
CA GLY A 408 -62.03 22.84 37.34
C GLY A 408 -61.73 24.09 36.56
N TYR A 409 -60.45 24.49 36.54
CA TYR A 409 -59.93 25.63 35.78
C TYR A 409 -58.50 25.31 35.26
N PRO A 410 -58.02 26.00 34.25
CA PRO A 410 -58.54 27.21 33.59
C PRO A 410 -59.49 26.94 32.43
N ARG A 411 -59.55 25.71 31.89
CA ARG A 411 -60.33 25.37 30.69
C ARG A 411 -61.69 24.77 30.99
N GLY A 412 -61.84 24.13 32.16
CA GLY A 412 -63.04 23.40 32.53
C GLY A 412 -63.28 22.17 31.65
N ILE A 413 -62.24 21.44 31.31
CA ILE A 413 -62.31 20.26 30.42
C ILE A 413 -62.57 18.99 31.22
N MET A 414 -63.24 18.02 30.58
CA MET A 414 -63.70 16.79 31.25
C MET A 414 -62.74 15.62 31.00
N SER A 415 -62.73 14.68 31.88
CA SER A 415 -62.09 13.35 31.96
C SER A 415 -61.21 12.94 30.79
N SER A 416 -61.72 12.73 29.59
CA SER A 416 -60.98 12.24 28.42
C SER A 416 -60.05 13.27 27.77
N GLU A 417 -60.27 14.55 28.03
CA GLU A 417 -59.45 15.63 27.52
C GLU A 417 -58.28 15.97 28.46
N LEU A 418 -58.33 15.52 29.71
CA LEU A 418 -57.26 15.67 30.71
C LEU A 418 -56.19 14.63 30.54
N SER A 419 -54.93 15.05 30.53
CA SER A 419 -53.81 14.13 30.52
C SER A 419 -53.76 13.31 31.80
N LEU A 420 -53.27 12.06 31.72
CA LEU A 420 -53.13 11.22 32.90
C LEU A 420 -52.15 11.84 33.89
N GLU A 421 -51.09 12.47 33.39
CA GLU A 421 -50.07 13.16 34.19
C GLU A 421 -50.69 14.33 34.98
N GLY A 422 -51.54 15.15 34.33
CA GLY A 422 -52.28 16.24 34.99
C GLY A 422 -53.20 15.73 36.11
N ARG A 423 -53.95 14.64 35.87
CA ARG A 423 -54.80 13.99 36.83
C ARG A 423 -54.05 13.45 38.05
N ILE A 424 -52.86 12.85 37.82
CA ILE A 424 -51.98 12.34 38.90
C ILE A 424 -51.49 13.48 39.76
N VAL A 425 -50.95 14.55 39.14
CA VAL A 425 -50.37 15.70 39.87
C VAL A 425 -51.49 16.44 40.63
N ALA A 426 -52.66 16.60 40.05
CA ALA A 426 -53.81 17.22 40.72
C ALA A 426 -54.19 16.50 42.05
N LEU A 427 -54.17 15.18 42.07
CA LEU A 427 -54.43 14.40 43.29
C LEU A 427 -53.27 14.55 44.30
N ALA A 428 -52.00 14.43 43.80
CA ALA A 428 -50.81 14.57 44.64
C ALA A 428 -50.75 15.95 45.35
N ASP A 429 -51.02 17.02 44.60
CA ASP A 429 -51.03 18.38 45.10
C ASP A 429 -52.12 18.56 46.21
N VAL A 430 -53.34 18.15 45.93
CA VAL A 430 -54.45 18.23 46.90
C VAL A 430 -54.15 17.40 48.14
N PHE A 431 -53.59 16.19 48.00
CA PHE A 431 -53.21 15.37 49.12
C PHE A 431 -52.16 16.04 50.01
N ASP A 432 -51.10 16.64 49.40
CA ASP A 432 -50.11 17.39 50.19
C ASP A 432 -50.76 18.64 50.84
N ALA A 433 -51.61 19.38 50.12
CA ALA A 433 -52.27 20.55 50.62
C ALA A 433 -53.21 20.30 51.83
N LEU A 434 -53.75 19.08 51.91
CA LEU A 434 -54.58 18.66 53.03
C LEU A 434 -53.79 18.08 54.19
N SER A 435 -52.72 17.38 53.91
CA SER A 435 -51.91 16.61 54.87
C SER A 435 -50.74 17.41 55.48
N SER A 436 -50.40 18.60 54.94
CA SER A 436 -49.32 19.44 55.40
C SER A 436 -49.82 20.65 56.20
N GLU A 437 -48.99 21.09 57.17
CA GLU A 437 -49.28 22.33 57.89
C GLU A 437 -49.04 23.55 57.00
N ARG A 438 -50.01 24.47 56.95
CA ARG A 438 -49.89 25.73 56.24
C ARG A 438 -50.05 26.91 57.18
N VAL A 439 -49.53 28.07 56.90
CA VAL A 439 -49.47 29.28 57.71
C VAL A 439 -50.87 29.61 58.35
N TYR A 440 -51.95 29.25 57.67
CA TYR A 440 -53.30 29.59 58.13
C TYR A 440 -54.20 28.35 58.34
N LYS A 441 -53.71 27.11 58.22
CA LYS A 441 -54.51 25.89 58.29
C LYS A 441 -53.73 24.74 58.88
N LYS A 442 -54.25 24.11 59.92
CA LYS A 442 -53.74 22.85 60.44
C LYS A 442 -54.00 21.71 59.45
N PRO A 443 -53.15 20.70 59.40
CA PRO A 443 -53.38 19.51 58.62
C PRO A 443 -54.67 18.85 59.03
N TRP A 444 -55.36 18.23 58.09
CA TRP A 444 -56.54 17.42 58.36
C TRP A 444 -56.09 16.09 59.00
N PRO A 445 -56.98 15.45 59.82
CA PRO A 445 -56.75 14.08 60.21
C PRO A 445 -56.65 13.18 58.97
N MET A 446 -55.78 12.22 59.01
CA MET A 446 -55.50 11.38 57.84
C MET A 446 -56.77 10.60 57.41
N GLU A 447 -57.57 10.14 58.33
CA GLU A 447 -58.83 9.46 58.07
C GLU A 447 -59.77 10.37 57.23
N ASP A 448 -59.90 11.63 57.62
CA ASP A 448 -60.75 12.60 56.93
C ASP A 448 -60.23 12.90 55.47
N ILE A 449 -58.90 12.86 55.30
CA ILE A 449 -58.28 13.04 53.98
C ILE A 449 -58.62 11.85 53.09
N LEU A 450 -58.45 10.63 53.57
CA LEU A 450 -58.73 9.42 52.79
C LEU A 450 -60.20 9.33 52.42
N ASP A 451 -61.08 9.64 53.35
CA ASP A 451 -62.56 9.71 53.10
C ASP A 451 -62.87 10.79 52.05
N TYR A 452 -62.23 11.95 52.15
CA TYR A 452 -62.42 13.00 51.16
C TYR A 452 -61.96 12.53 49.75
N LEU A 453 -60.77 12.00 49.62
CA LEU A 453 -60.25 11.53 48.32
C LEU A 453 -61.19 10.43 47.73
N ASP A 454 -61.64 9.50 48.53
CA ASP A 454 -62.57 8.47 48.09
C ASP A 454 -63.90 9.07 47.64
N SER A 455 -64.48 10.03 48.37
CA SER A 455 -65.74 10.69 48.06
C SER A 455 -65.68 11.55 46.80
N GLN A 456 -64.49 11.94 46.36
CA GLN A 456 -64.23 12.77 45.14
C GLN A 456 -63.92 11.91 43.89
N ARG A 457 -64.02 10.59 43.95
CA ARG A 457 -63.93 9.68 42.79
C ARG A 457 -64.92 10.06 41.69
N GLY A 458 -64.48 10.21 40.47
CA GLY A 458 -65.29 10.59 39.31
C GLY A 458 -65.82 12.03 39.34
N LYS A 459 -65.45 12.82 40.35
CA LYS A 459 -65.79 14.27 40.48
C LYS A 459 -64.51 15.10 40.32
N GLN A 460 -63.81 15.32 41.42
CA GLN A 460 -62.54 16.04 41.36
C GLN A 460 -61.43 15.20 40.80
N PHE A 461 -61.37 13.91 41.15
CA PHE A 461 -60.30 13.02 40.77
C PHE A 461 -60.77 11.87 39.88
N ASP A 462 -59.87 11.41 39.00
CA ASP A 462 -60.03 10.17 38.27
C ASP A 462 -60.05 8.96 39.27
N SER A 463 -61.08 8.12 39.15
CA SER A 463 -61.23 6.95 40.03
C SER A 463 -60.02 6.03 39.94
N LEU A 464 -59.41 5.84 38.76
CA LEU A 464 -58.21 5.01 38.56
C LEU A 464 -56.98 5.59 39.26
N VAL A 465 -56.82 6.92 39.24
CA VAL A 465 -55.71 7.61 39.91
C VAL A 465 -55.86 7.50 41.44
N VAL A 466 -57.16 7.57 41.93
CA VAL A 466 -57.44 7.37 43.35
C VAL A 466 -57.13 5.92 43.76
N ASP A 467 -57.46 4.92 42.94
CA ASP A 467 -57.10 3.52 43.21
C ASP A 467 -55.57 3.37 43.29
N ALA A 468 -54.82 3.90 42.34
CA ALA A 468 -53.36 3.88 42.31
C ALA A 468 -52.72 4.60 43.52
N PHE A 469 -53.34 5.68 44.00
CA PHE A 469 -52.90 6.37 45.21
C PHE A 469 -53.08 5.43 46.43
N PHE A 470 -54.21 4.76 46.58
CA PHE A 470 -54.43 3.84 47.70
C PHE A 470 -53.49 2.61 47.65
N GLU A 471 -53.19 2.13 46.48
CA GLU A 471 -52.17 1.05 46.29
C GLU A 471 -50.77 1.52 46.67
N ALA A 472 -50.43 2.81 46.44
CA ALA A 472 -49.14 3.39 46.80
C ALA A 472 -49.10 3.94 48.24
N TYR A 473 -50.21 3.94 49.00
CA TYR A 473 -50.43 4.69 50.21
C TYR A 473 -49.29 4.52 51.26
N GLU A 474 -48.90 3.30 51.60
CA GLU A 474 -47.85 3.04 52.56
C GLU A 474 -46.52 3.76 52.21
N LYS A 475 -46.15 3.76 50.91
CA LYS A 475 -44.95 4.43 50.40
C LYS A 475 -45.12 5.94 50.44
N ILE A 476 -46.31 6.42 50.13
CA ILE A 476 -46.64 7.86 50.14
C ILE A 476 -46.53 8.40 51.57
N ILE A 477 -47.05 7.71 52.55
CA ILE A 477 -46.93 8.09 53.99
C ILE A 477 -45.46 8.08 54.45
N ALA A 478 -44.70 7.06 54.06
CA ALA A 478 -43.28 7.01 54.43
C ALA A 478 -42.52 8.22 53.89
N ILE A 479 -42.84 8.68 52.64
CA ILE A 479 -42.25 9.89 52.07
C ILE A 479 -42.71 11.14 52.85
N LYS A 480 -43.99 11.27 53.12
CA LYS A 480 -44.54 12.39 53.90
C LYS A 480 -43.85 12.55 55.24
N ASP A 481 -43.68 11.42 55.96
CA ASP A 481 -43.06 11.44 57.29
C ASP A 481 -41.57 11.80 57.20
N ALA A 482 -40.82 11.31 56.21
CA ALA A 482 -39.45 11.66 55.94
C ALA A 482 -39.20 13.14 55.68
N TYR A 483 -40.18 13.87 55.10
CA TYR A 483 -40.11 15.31 54.91
C TYR A 483 -40.62 16.13 56.10
N SER A 484 -41.14 15.44 57.15
CA SER A 484 -41.68 16.10 58.35
C SER A 484 -40.64 16.15 59.49
N GLU A 485 -39.52 15.39 59.34
CA GLU A 485 -38.33 15.44 60.20
C GLU A 485 -37.36 16.59 59.73
#